data_5a0ec72367c0e59b17d6d519aeccaa28
#
_entry.id   5a0ec72367c0e59b17d6d519aeccaa28
#
_cell.length_a   1.000
_cell.length_b   1.000
_cell.length_c   1.000
_cell.angle_alpha   90.00
_cell.angle_beta   90.00
_cell.angle_gamma   90.00
#
_symmetry.space_group_name_H-M   'P 1'
#
loop_
_entity.id
_entity.type
_entity.pdbx_description
1 polymer ?
#
loop_
_entity_poly.entity_id
_entity_poly.type
_entity_poly.pdbx_seq_one_letter_code
_entity_poly.pdbx_strand_id
1 'polypeptide(L)'
;MSLTIEETKARNKDLITEVLTAFPDKLAKRRARHLNTFNEGDADCGVRSNIKSIPGVMTIRGCAYAGSKGVVWGPIKDMVHISHGPVGCGQYSWGTRRNYYTGTTGVDAFGTMQFTSDFQERDIVFGGDKKLEKIVDEIQQLFPLNRGISVQSECPIGLIGDDIEAVARKKTKQYDGLPIVPVRCEGFRGVSQSLGHHIANDAIREWVLNPAEAKAAEFVGTPYDVAVLGDYNIGGDAWASRILLEEMGLRVIAQWSGDGTMAEMENTPKAKLNLLHCYRSMNYVARHMEEKYSVPWVEYNFFGPSRIATSLREIASHFDDKIKDGAELVIAKYQAQMDAVIAKYKPRLAGKKVMLYVGGLRPRHVIGAYEDLGMEVIGTGYEFGHGDDYQRTTHDIKDGTLIYDDVSGYEFEKFAEKLRPDLVGSGVKEKYVFQKMGVPFRQMHSWDYSGPYHGYDGFDIFARDMDMAINSPVWGMCKAPWK
;
A
#
# COMPACT_ATOMS: atom_id res chain seq x y z
N MET A 1 32.98 -3.45 17.18
CA MET A 1 33.47 -3.52 15.78
C MET A 1 32.26 -3.86 14.90
N SER A 2 32.11 -3.17 13.77
CA SER A 2 31.13 -3.57 12.74
C SER A 2 31.58 -4.89 12.11
N LEU A 3 30.66 -5.81 11.90
CA LEU A 3 30.94 -7.07 11.18
C LEU A 3 31.30 -6.74 9.72
N THR A 4 32.21 -7.52 9.15
CA THR A 4 32.42 -7.52 7.70
C THR A 4 31.18 -8.07 6.97
N ILE A 5 31.09 -7.87 5.66
CA ILE A 5 29.98 -8.41 4.83
C ILE A 5 29.93 -9.93 4.96
N GLU A 6 31.07 -10.61 4.87
CA GLU A 6 31.14 -12.07 4.99
C GLU A 6 30.73 -12.59 6.38
N GLU A 7 31.15 -11.90 7.44
CA GLU A 7 30.70 -12.22 8.80
C GLU A 7 29.19 -12.00 8.97
N THR A 8 28.66 -10.96 8.35
CA THR A 8 27.21 -10.66 8.34
C THR A 8 26.44 -11.76 7.62
N LYS A 9 26.89 -12.20 6.45
CA LYS A 9 26.28 -13.30 5.68
C LYS A 9 26.32 -14.61 6.46
N ALA A 10 27.47 -14.95 7.04
CA ALA A 10 27.63 -16.15 7.88
C ALA A 10 26.65 -16.13 9.07
N ARG A 11 26.62 -15.02 9.83
CA ARG A 11 25.68 -14.82 10.93
C ARG A 11 24.22 -15.00 10.51
N ASN A 12 23.81 -14.39 9.39
CA ASN A 12 22.45 -14.46 8.92
C ASN A 12 22.07 -15.88 8.47
N LYS A 13 22.98 -16.62 7.84
CA LYS A 13 22.79 -18.02 7.48
C LYS A 13 22.59 -18.90 8.70
N ASP A 14 23.40 -18.73 9.73
CA ASP A 14 23.28 -19.44 11.00
C ASP A 14 21.95 -19.10 11.69
N LEU A 15 21.57 -17.82 11.68
CA LEU A 15 20.29 -17.35 12.21
C LEU A 15 19.09 -17.95 11.49
N ILE A 16 19.09 -18.00 10.17
CA ILE A 16 18.02 -18.67 9.41
C ILE A 16 17.94 -20.15 9.80
N THR A 17 19.08 -20.81 9.91
CA THR A 17 19.14 -22.23 10.32
C THR A 17 18.57 -22.43 11.72
N GLU A 18 18.99 -21.61 12.68
CA GLU A 18 18.52 -21.65 14.08
C GLU A 18 16.97 -21.47 14.14
N VAL A 19 16.45 -20.45 13.47
CA VAL A 19 15.00 -20.16 13.46
C VAL A 19 14.20 -21.33 12.88
N LEU A 20 14.72 -21.96 11.83
CA LEU A 20 14.05 -23.08 11.17
C LEU A 20 14.01 -24.35 12.01
N THR A 21 14.89 -24.52 13.03
CA THR A 21 14.86 -25.69 13.94
C THR A 21 13.58 -25.77 14.78
N ALA A 22 12.85 -24.66 14.94
CA ALA A 22 11.56 -24.66 15.65
C ALA A 22 10.42 -25.33 14.85
N PHE A 23 10.61 -25.56 13.56
CA PHE A 23 9.63 -26.18 12.70
C PHE A 23 9.93 -27.66 12.46
N PRO A 24 8.90 -28.53 12.30
CA PRO A 24 9.11 -29.90 11.81
C PRO A 24 9.87 -29.89 10.46
N ASP A 25 10.75 -30.86 10.25
CA ASP A 25 11.66 -30.93 9.09
C ASP A 25 11.01 -30.63 7.73
N LYS A 26 9.81 -31.15 7.49
CA LYS A 26 9.08 -30.93 6.24
C LYS A 26 8.69 -29.46 6.06
N LEU A 27 8.31 -28.79 7.14
CA LEU A 27 7.95 -27.37 7.14
C LEU A 27 9.21 -26.50 7.05
N ALA A 28 10.25 -26.82 7.80
CA ALA A 28 11.54 -26.13 7.76
C ALA A 28 12.10 -26.10 6.35
N LYS A 29 12.13 -27.24 5.64
CA LYS A 29 12.57 -27.33 4.22
C LYS A 29 11.71 -26.47 3.26
N ARG A 30 10.41 -26.37 3.52
CA ARG A 30 9.52 -25.50 2.70
C ARG A 30 9.78 -24.04 3.02
N ARG A 31 9.88 -23.70 4.30
CA ARG A 31 10.06 -22.33 4.77
C ARG A 31 11.43 -21.76 4.39
N ALA A 32 12.48 -22.57 4.38
CA ALA A 32 13.84 -22.16 4.01
C ALA A 32 13.94 -21.46 2.63
N ARG A 33 13.03 -21.76 1.72
CA ARG A 33 13.01 -21.15 0.37
C ARG A 33 12.53 -19.68 0.37
N HIS A 34 11.97 -19.23 1.47
CA HIS A 34 11.39 -17.90 1.66
C HIS A 34 12.27 -16.98 2.52
N LEU A 35 13.46 -17.45 2.86
CA LEU A 35 14.42 -16.75 3.71
C LEU A 35 15.78 -16.80 3.02
N ASN A 36 16.46 -15.66 2.91
CA ASN A 36 17.80 -15.58 2.34
C ASN A 36 18.58 -14.43 2.93
N THR A 37 19.89 -14.45 2.75
CA THR A 37 20.75 -13.28 2.86
C THR A 37 21.11 -12.82 1.45
N PHE A 38 20.81 -11.59 1.12
CA PHE A 38 21.05 -11.04 -0.21
C PHE A 38 22.55 -11.07 -0.55
N ASN A 39 22.85 -11.54 -1.76
CA ASN A 39 24.18 -11.43 -2.36
C ASN A 39 24.07 -10.52 -3.59
N GLU A 40 25.03 -9.64 -3.75
CA GLU A 40 25.13 -8.81 -4.94
C GLU A 40 25.20 -9.72 -6.19
N GLY A 41 24.24 -9.51 -7.12
CA GLY A 41 24.07 -10.36 -8.29
C GLY A 41 22.89 -11.35 -8.22
N ASP A 42 22.26 -11.55 -7.07
CA ASP A 42 21.01 -12.31 -6.96
C ASP A 42 19.88 -11.58 -7.73
N ALA A 43 19.32 -12.22 -8.74
CA ALA A 43 18.35 -11.57 -9.64
C ALA A 43 16.99 -11.26 -8.97
N ASP A 44 16.62 -11.99 -7.90
CA ASP A 44 15.33 -11.92 -7.21
C ASP A 44 15.49 -12.00 -5.67
N CYS A 45 16.56 -11.42 -5.15
CA CYS A 45 16.95 -11.51 -3.73
C CYS A 45 17.18 -12.95 -3.25
N GLY A 46 17.23 -13.95 -4.12
CA GLY A 46 17.43 -15.35 -3.77
C GLY A 46 16.28 -15.98 -2.97
N VAL A 47 15.08 -15.39 -2.97
CA VAL A 47 13.93 -15.91 -2.25
C VAL A 47 12.78 -16.29 -3.17
N ARG A 48 12.06 -17.34 -2.79
CA ARG A 48 10.80 -17.69 -3.45
C ARG A 48 9.65 -16.97 -2.77
N SER A 49 8.94 -16.14 -3.51
CA SER A 49 7.74 -15.48 -2.99
C SER A 49 6.64 -16.51 -2.62
N ASN A 50 6.01 -16.31 -1.46
CA ASN A 50 4.97 -17.20 -0.98
C ASN A 50 3.59 -16.71 -1.42
N ILE A 51 3.20 -17.08 -2.64
CA ILE A 51 1.88 -16.73 -3.20
C ILE A 51 0.74 -17.45 -2.45
N LYS A 52 1.02 -18.61 -1.85
CA LYS A 52 0.06 -19.40 -1.09
C LYS A 52 0.59 -19.64 0.33
N SER A 53 -0.31 -19.65 1.31
CA SER A 53 0.07 -20.00 2.69
C SER A 53 0.70 -21.38 2.76
N ILE A 54 1.67 -21.54 3.67
CA ILE A 54 2.27 -22.83 4.00
C ILE A 54 1.47 -23.45 5.15
N PRO A 55 0.82 -24.60 4.96
CA PRO A 55 0.08 -25.25 6.05
C PRO A 55 0.97 -25.47 7.28
N GLY A 56 0.48 -25.05 8.45
CA GLY A 56 1.21 -25.15 9.71
C GLY A 56 2.11 -23.93 10.02
N VAL A 57 2.20 -22.97 9.14
CA VAL A 57 2.88 -21.68 9.39
C VAL A 57 1.83 -20.58 9.41
N MET A 58 1.62 -19.97 10.55
CA MET A 58 0.71 -18.83 10.68
C MET A 58 1.42 -17.54 10.28
N THR A 59 0.98 -16.95 9.19
CA THR A 59 1.50 -15.69 8.68
C THR A 59 0.56 -14.52 9.02
N ILE A 60 1.03 -13.30 8.85
CA ILE A 60 0.35 -12.09 9.34
C ILE A 60 -0.40 -11.35 8.22
N ARG A 61 -0.66 -12.00 7.11
CA ARG A 61 -1.31 -11.42 5.95
C ARG A 61 -2.73 -10.90 6.21
N GLY A 62 -3.10 -9.85 5.49
CA GLY A 62 -4.50 -9.48 5.31
C GLY A 62 -5.17 -10.33 4.23
N CYS A 63 -6.51 -10.28 4.16
CA CYS A 63 -7.31 -11.05 3.21
C CYS A 63 -7.67 -10.24 1.95
N ALA A 64 -8.29 -10.90 0.96
CA ALA A 64 -8.73 -10.25 -0.29
C ALA A 64 -9.73 -9.10 -0.03
N TYR A 65 -10.69 -9.26 0.88
CA TYR A 65 -11.61 -8.19 1.26
C TYR A 65 -10.86 -6.95 1.79
N ALA A 66 -9.87 -7.14 2.65
CA ALA A 66 -9.05 -6.03 3.15
C ALA A 66 -8.29 -5.31 2.02
N GLY A 67 -7.80 -6.04 1.03
CA GLY A 67 -7.16 -5.48 -0.16
C GLY A 67 -8.13 -4.71 -1.06
N SER A 68 -9.32 -5.24 -1.28
CA SER A 68 -10.33 -4.60 -2.11
C SER A 68 -10.96 -3.40 -1.40
N LYS A 69 -11.82 -3.64 -0.42
CA LYS A 69 -12.59 -2.59 0.26
C LYS A 69 -11.69 -1.66 1.08
N GLY A 70 -10.73 -2.22 1.80
CA GLY A 70 -9.87 -1.42 2.67
C GLY A 70 -8.82 -0.61 1.92
N VAL A 71 -8.28 -1.09 0.79
CA VAL A 71 -7.15 -0.44 0.10
C VAL A 71 -7.59 0.31 -1.15
N VAL A 72 -8.28 -0.36 -2.10
CA VAL A 72 -8.56 0.22 -3.41
C VAL A 72 -9.84 1.05 -3.41
N TRP A 73 -10.98 0.47 -2.99
CA TRP A 73 -12.28 1.15 -3.07
C TRP A 73 -12.47 2.22 -2.00
N GLY A 74 -12.12 1.93 -0.75
CA GLY A 74 -12.36 2.84 0.36
C GLY A 74 -11.85 4.27 0.18
N PRO A 75 -10.70 4.51 -0.50
CA PRO A 75 -10.19 5.84 -0.79
C PRO A 75 -10.95 6.64 -1.86
N ILE A 76 -11.85 6.02 -2.64
CA ILE A 76 -12.65 6.73 -3.65
C ILE A 76 -13.74 7.52 -2.91
N LYS A 77 -13.65 8.83 -2.95
CA LYS A 77 -14.40 9.69 -2.02
C LYS A 77 -15.85 9.94 -2.39
N ASP A 78 -16.18 9.97 -3.69
CA ASP A 78 -17.50 10.31 -4.20
C ASP A 78 -18.45 9.09 -4.34
N MET A 79 -17.98 7.91 -3.93
CA MET A 79 -18.76 6.68 -3.91
C MET A 79 -19.11 6.22 -2.50
N VAL A 80 -20.25 5.55 -2.37
CA VAL A 80 -20.60 4.80 -1.15
C VAL A 80 -20.11 3.36 -1.27
N HIS A 81 -19.49 2.84 -0.21
CA HIS A 81 -18.91 1.49 -0.19
C HIS A 81 -19.63 0.60 0.80
N ILE A 82 -20.52 -0.26 0.31
CA ILE A 82 -21.27 -1.22 1.13
C ILE A 82 -20.40 -2.44 1.42
N SER A 83 -20.24 -2.76 2.70
CA SER A 83 -19.78 -4.07 3.16
C SER A 83 -20.97 -5.01 3.24
N HIS A 84 -21.08 -5.92 2.27
CA HIS A 84 -22.20 -6.86 2.21
C HIS A 84 -21.85 -8.13 2.96
N GLY A 85 -22.39 -8.23 4.18
CA GLY A 85 -22.10 -9.29 5.13
C GLY A 85 -22.28 -8.83 6.58
N PRO A 86 -21.74 -9.55 7.56
CA PRO A 86 -21.71 -9.16 8.98
C PRO A 86 -20.92 -7.87 9.21
N VAL A 87 -21.23 -7.14 10.28
CA VAL A 87 -20.62 -5.83 10.56
C VAL A 87 -19.09 -5.86 10.77
N GLY A 88 -18.52 -7.00 11.14
CA GLY A 88 -17.13 -7.09 11.60
C GLY A 88 -16.08 -6.70 10.56
N CYS A 89 -16.16 -7.23 9.35
CA CYS A 89 -15.21 -6.89 8.26
C CYS A 89 -15.37 -5.42 7.82
N GLY A 90 -16.61 -4.94 7.77
CA GLY A 90 -16.90 -3.54 7.48
C GLY A 90 -16.27 -2.61 8.50
N GLN A 91 -16.48 -2.88 9.80
CA GLN A 91 -15.91 -2.11 10.89
C GLN A 91 -14.37 -2.11 10.86
N TYR A 92 -13.75 -3.27 10.61
CA TYR A 92 -12.29 -3.38 10.49
C TYR A 92 -11.76 -2.50 9.36
N SER A 93 -12.33 -2.61 8.16
CA SER A 93 -11.88 -1.84 7.00
C SER A 93 -12.10 -0.32 7.18
N TRP A 94 -13.20 0.08 7.80
CA TRP A 94 -13.47 1.48 8.13
C TRP A 94 -12.49 2.00 9.18
N GLY A 95 -12.29 1.26 10.27
CA GLY A 95 -11.39 1.65 11.36
C GLY A 95 -9.93 1.82 10.91
N THR A 96 -9.47 1.04 9.93
CA THR A 96 -8.14 1.21 9.35
C THR A 96 -8.03 2.40 8.41
N ARG A 97 -9.14 2.85 7.79
CA ARG A 97 -9.15 3.88 6.75
C ARG A 97 -9.57 5.26 7.19
N ARG A 98 -10.41 5.40 8.21
CA ARG A 98 -10.90 6.72 8.66
C ARG A 98 -9.79 7.74 8.92
N ASN A 99 -8.58 7.28 9.26
CA ASN A 99 -7.45 8.14 9.55
C ASN A 99 -6.68 8.59 8.29
N TYR A 100 -7.00 8.02 7.12
CA TYR A 100 -6.42 8.44 5.85
C TYR A 100 -7.17 9.61 5.21
N TYR A 101 -8.43 9.80 5.61
CA TYR A 101 -9.33 10.82 5.05
C TYR A 101 -9.46 12.04 5.92
N THR A 102 -8.56 12.25 6.88
CA THR A 102 -8.50 13.45 7.66
C THR A 102 -8.26 14.63 6.72
N GLY A 103 -9.26 15.46 6.50
CA GLY A 103 -9.16 16.58 5.58
C GLY A 103 -9.81 16.38 4.21
N THR A 104 -10.38 15.20 3.88
CA THR A 104 -11.23 15.06 2.71
C THR A 104 -12.36 16.10 2.78
N THR A 105 -12.44 16.94 1.77
CA THR A 105 -13.40 18.03 1.68
C THR A 105 -14.45 17.75 0.61
N GLY A 106 -15.64 18.30 0.79
CA GLY A 106 -16.74 18.16 -0.14
C GLY A 106 -17.98 17.55 0.49
N VAL A 107 -19.14 17.96 0.03
CA VAL A 107 -20.43 17.44 0.48
C VAL A 107 -20.72 16.02 -0.07
N ASP A 108 -19.93 15.59 -1.02
CA ASP A 108 -19.97 14.29 -1.72
C ASP A 108 -18.86 13.34 -1.29
N ALA A 109 -18.21 13.58 -0.15
CA ALA A 109 -17.13 12.73 0.36
C ALA A 109 -17.65 11.69 1.35
N PHE A 110 -17.81 10.45 0.89
CA PHE A 110 -18.37 9.32 1.67
C PHE A 110 -17.31 8.37 2.24
N GLY A 111 -16.03 8.56 1.91
CA GLY A 111 -14.95 7.65 2.30
C GLY A 111 -14.74 7.47 3.81
N THR A 112 -15.21 8.43 4.63
CA THR A 112 -15.16 8.35 6.11
C THR A 112 -16.35 7.63 6.73
N MET A 113 -17.35 7.24 5.94
CA MET A 113 -18.56 6.58 6.40
C MET A 113 -18.46 5.06 6.27
N GLN A 114 -19.15 4.37 7.18
CA GLN A 114 -19.28 2.91 7.14
C GLN A 114 -20.70 2.53 6.76
N PHE A 115 -20.83 1.80 5.67
CA PHE A 115 -22.08 1.21 5.22
C PHE A 115 -21.96 -0.32 5.26
N THR A 116 -22.92 -0.98 5.88
CA THR A 116 -22.94 -2.43 5.98
C THR A 116 -24.37 -2.96 5.82
N SER A 117 -24.52 -4.13 5.24
CA SER A 117 -25.82 -4.82 5.22
C SER A 117 -26.14 -5.51 6.53
N ASP A 118 -25.19 -5.54 7.48
CA ASP A 118 -25.39 -6.09 8.83
C ASP A 118 -26.09 -7.45 8.84
N PHE A 119 -25.47 -8.45 8.22
CA PHE A 119 -25.98 -9.80 8.19
C PHE A 119 -26.13 -10.38 9.58
N GLN A 120 -27.30 -10.97 9.81
CA GLN A 120 -27.65 -11.75 10.98
C GLN A 120 -27.82 -13.23 10.59
N GLU A 121 -27.97 -14.11 11.56
CA GLU A 121 -28.16 -15.58 11.34
C GLU A 121 -29.25 -15.88 10.33
N ARG A 122 -30.36 -15.14 10.37
CA ARG A 122 -31.46 -15.25 9.43
C ARG A 122 -31.04 -15.03 7.98
N ASP A 123 -30.18 -14.04 7.74
CA ASP A 123 -29.73 -13.68 6.40
C ASP A 123 -28.78 -14.75 5.83
N ILE A 124 -28.03 -15.44 6.70
CA ILE A 124 -27.21 -16.58 6.32
C ILE A 124 -28.08 -17.77 5.83
N VAL A 125 -29.24 -17.96 6.45
CA VAL A 125 -30.14 -19.09 6.10
C VAL A 125 -30.98 -18.79 4.87
N PHE A 126 -31.47 -17.57 4.71
CA PHE A 126 -32.48 -17.21 3.70
C PHE A 126 -31.95 -16.33 2.55
N GLY A 127 -30.65 -15.98 2.58
CA GLY A 127 -30.02 -15.06 1.62
C GLY A 127 -30.23 -13.59 1.97
N GLY A 128 -29.34 -12.74 1.47
CA GLY A 128 -29.27 -11.31 1.75
C GLY A 128 -29.63 -10.38 0.60
N ASP A 129 -29.98 -10.89 -0.59
CA ASP A 129 -30.24 -10.05 -1.77
C ASP A 129 -31.29 -8.96 -1.52
N LYS A 130 -32.40 -9.31 -0.84
CA LYS A 130 -33.44 -8.33 -0.48
C LYS A 130 -32.92 -7.25 0.49
N LYS A 131 -32.03 -7.63 1.39
CA LYS A 131 -31.41 -6.70 2.34
C LYS A 131 -30.44 -5.77 1.62
N LEU A 132 -29.70 -6.29 0.65
CA LEU A 132 -28.85 -5.48 -0.22
C LEU A 132 -29.65 -4.50 -1.07
N GLU A 133 -30.74 -4.96 -1.69
CA GLU A 133 -31.64 -4.06 -2.42
C GLU A 133 -32.14 -2.90 -1.56
N LYS A 134 -32.58 -3.22 -0.34
CA LYS A 134 -33.08 -2.23 0.62
C LYS A 134 -32.02 -1.19 0.99
N ILE A 135 -30.78 -1.61 1.33
CA ILE A 135 -29.73 -0.66 1.71
C ILE A 135 -29.32 0.23 0.55
N VAL A 136 -29.33 -0.26 -0.68
CA VAL A 136 -29.09 0.57 -1.88
C VAL A 136 -30.17 1.64 -2.02
N ASP A 137 -31.44 1.31 -1.80
CA ASP A 137 -32.54 2.28 -1.84
C ASP A 137 -32.42 3.34 -0.72
N GLU A 138 -32.08 2.90 0.49
CA GLU A 138 -31.86 3.81 1.62
C GLU A 138 -30.70 4.76 1.39
N ILE A 139 -29.58 4.27 0.81
CA ILE A 139 -28.44 5.09 0.43
C ILE A 139 -28.83 6.17 -0.57
N GLN A 140 -29.61 5.80 -1.62
CA GLN A 140 -30.06 6.78 -2.62
C GLN A 140 -30.97 7.87 -2.01
N GLN A 141 -31.79 7.52 -1.02
CA GLN A 141 -32.62 8.48 -0.32
C GLN A 141 -31.83 9.41 0.60
N LEU A 142 -30.85 8.86 1.34
CA LEU A 142 -30.13 9.60 2.37
C LEU A 142 -28.91 10.34 1.82
N PHE A 143 -28.28 9.82 0.77
CA PHE A 143 -27.04 10.33 0.20
C PHE A 143 -27.14 10.50 -1.33
N PRO A 144 -28.07 11.35 -1.82
CA PRO A 144 -28.36 11.47 -3.26
C PRO A 144 -27.22 12.07 -4.08
N LEU A 145 -26.18 12.65 -3.42
CA LEU A 145 -25.02 13.22 -4.10
C LEU A 145 -23.94 12.19 -4.43
N ASN A 146 -24.10 10.92 -4.04
CA ASN A 146 -23.14 9.89 -4.40
C ASN A 146 -23.07 9.68 -5.92
N ARG A 147 -21.89 9.38 -6.42
CA ARG A 147 -21.62 9.13 -7.85
C ARG A 147 -21.61 7.65 -8.21
N GLY A 148 -21.88 6.79 -7.24
CA GLY A 148 -21.96 5.35 -7.40
C GLY A 148 -21.90 4.61 -6.07
N ILE A 149 -22.17 3.32 -6.13
CA ILE A 149 -22.13 2.42 -4.96
C ILE A 149 -21.26 1.22 -5.31
N SER A 150 -20.25 0.91 -4.49
CA SER A 150 -19.58 -0.37 -4.58
C SER A 150 -20.16 -1.35 -3.55
N VAL A 151 -20.40 -2.58 -3.96
CA VAL A 151 -20.87 -3.67 -3.10
C VAL A 151 -19.75 -4.67 -2.91
N GLN A 152 -19.14 -4.65 -1.72
CA GLN A 152 -17.98 -5.49 -1.39
C GLN A 152 -18.45 -6.74 -0.66
N SER A 153 -18.39 -7.93 -1.30
CA SER A 153 -18.84 -9.17 -0.69
C SER A 153 -17.88 -9.64 0.43
N GLU A 154 -18.44 -9.95 1.58
CA GLU A 154 -17.74 -10.62 2.67
C GLU A 154 -17.80 -12.15 2.52
N CYS A 155 -17.04 -12.88 3.34
CA CYS A 155 -16.93 -14.34 3.22
C CYS A 155 -18.28 -15.09 3.21
N PRO A 156 -19.27 -14.78 4.07
CA PRO A 156 -20.54 -15.47 4.08
C PRO A 156 -21.29 -15.38 2.73
N ILE A 157 -21.19 -14.26 2.04
CA ILE A 157 -21.86 -14.00 0.76
C ILE A 157 -21.46 -15.01 -0.31
N GLY A 158 -20.16 -15.28 -0.42
CA GLY A 158 -19.65 -16.28 -1.37
C GLY A 158 -20.00 -17.72 -1.01
N LEU A 159 -20.34 -17.99 0.26
CA LEU A 159 -20.74 -19.33 0.73
C LEU A 159 -22.24 -19.58 0.51
N ILE A 160 -23.10 -18.59 0.76
CA ILE A 160 -24.56 -18.72 0.60
C ILE A 160 -25.01 -18.51 -0.84
N GLY A 161 -24.16 -17.87 -1.68
CA GLY A 161 -24.43 -17.72 -3.11
C GLY A 161 -25.34 -16.56 -3.47
N ASP A 162 -25.36 -15.47 -2.70
CA ASP A 162 -26.10 -14.24 -3.06
C ASP A 162 -25.64 -13.71 -4.42
N ASP A 163 -26.57 -13.26 -5.24
CA ASP A 163 -26.32 -12.73 -6.59
C ASP A 163 -26.22 -11.20 -6.57
N ILE A 164 -25.09 -10.73 -6.05
CA ILE A 164 -24.80 -9.28 -5.96
C ILE A 164 -24.75 -8.61 -7.34
N GLU A 165 -24.41 -9.34 -8.41
CA GLU A 165 -24.38 -8.82 -9.77
C GLU A 165 -25.82 -8.61 -10.31
N ALA A 166 -26.75 -9.50 -10.02
CA ALA A 166 -28.16 -9.32 -10.40
C ALA A 166 -28.77 -8.10 -9.68
N VAL A 167 -28.50 -7.96 -8.38
CA VAL A 167 -28.94 -6.79 -7.61
C VAL A 167 -28.30 -5.51 -8.17
N ALA A 168 -27.01 -5.50 -8.47
CA ALA A 168 -26.32 -4.36 -9.04
C ALA A 168 -26.94 -3.92 -10.37
N ARG A 169 -27.12 -4.85 -11.34
CA ARG A 169 -27.76 -4.57 -12.63
C ARG A 169 -29.17 -4.02 -12.49
N LYS A 170 -29.98 -4.62 -11.62
CA LYS A 170 -31.35 -4.19 -11.34
C LYS A 170 -31.38 -2.76 -10.82
N LYS A 171 -30.53 -2.46 -9.83
CA LYS A 171 -30.50 -1.15 -9.18
C LYS A 171 -29.86 -0.07 -10.07
N THR A 172 -28.82 -0.38 -10.83
CA THR A 172 -28.28 0.54 -11.85
C THR A 172 -29.37 0.96 -12.85
N LYS A 173 -30.20 0.01 -13.31
CA LYS A 173 -31.34 0.33 -14.19
C LYS A 173 -32.40 1.18 -13.47
N GLN A 174 -32.68 0.90 -12.20
CA GLN A 174 -33.65 1.64 -11.39
C GLN A 174 -33.25 3.10 -11.18
N TYR A 175 -31.95 3.38 -11.08
CA TYR A 175 -31.37 4.71 -10.79
C TYR A 175 -30.68 5.32 -12.01
N ASP A 176 -31.31 5.23 -13.18
CA ASP A 176 -30.94 5.91 -14.43
C ASP A 176 -29.46 5.77 -14.83
N GLY A 177 -28.87 4.59 -14.57
CA GLY A 177 -27.50 4.26 -14.94
C GLY A 177 -26.46 4.64 -13.89
N LEU A 178 -26.86 4.98 -12.66
CA LEU A 178 -25.90 5.14 -11.55
C LEU A 178 -25.05 3.88 -11.41
N PRO A 179 -23.72 3.96 -11.42
CA PRO A 179 -22.85 2.80 -11.28
C PRO A 179 -23.05 2.11 -9.93
N ILE A 180 -23.56 0.88 -9.94
CA ILE A 180 -23.57 0.01 -8.76
C ILE A 180 -22.66 -1.17 -9.07
N VAL A 181 -21.51 -1.20 -8.43
CA VAL A 181 -20.41 -2.07 -8.80
C VAL A 181 -20.29 -3.25 -7.85
N PRO A 182 -20.60 -4.47 -8.29
CA PRO A 182 -20.42 -5.66 -7.48
C PRO A 182 -18.95 -6.07 -7.46
N VAL A 183 -18.43 -6.38 -6.26
CA VAL A 183 -17.03 -6.77 -6.08
C VAL A 183 -16.96 -8.05 -5.27
N ARG A 184 -16.66 -9.15 -5.92
CA ARG A 184 -16.52 -10.48 -5.31
C ARG A 184 -15.14 -10.63 -4.63
N CYS A 185 -15.00 -10.02 -3.47
CA CYS A 185 -13.72 -9.95 -2.76
C CYS A 185 -13.68 -10.73 -1.45
N GLU A 186 -14.45 -11.79 -1.35
CA GLU A 186 -14.51 -12.65 -0.16
C GLU A 186 -13.12 -13.02 0.34
N GLY A 187 -12.89 -12.90 1.63
CA GLY A 187 -11.57 -13.06 2.23
C GLY A 187 -10.88 -14.39 1.95
N PHE A 188 -11.65 -15.46 1.74
CA PHE A 188 -11.12 -16.79 1.45
C PHE A 188 -10.69 -17.00 -0.01
N ARG A 189 -11.02 -16.11 -0.96
CA ARG A 189 -10.64 -16.24 -2.38
C ARG A 189 -9.14 -16.22 -2.57
N GLY A 190 -8.42 -15.50 -1.73
CA GLY A 190 -6.98 -15.42 -1.80
C GLY A 190 -6.32 -15.30 -0.45
N VAL A 191 -5.07 -15.71 -0.41
CA VAL A 191 -4.26 -15.78 0.81
C VAL A 191 -3.61 -14.45 1.16
N SER A 192 -3.84 -13.38 0.38
CA SER A 192 -3.25 -12.08 0.62
C SER A 192 -4.08 -10.93 0.07
N GLN A 193 -3.78 -9.72 0.54
CA GLN A 193 -4.38 -8.48 0.05
C GLN A 193 -4.14 -8.24 -1.45
N SER A 194 -3.04 -8.75 -2.01
CA SER A 194 -2.69 -8.58 -3.42
C SER A 194 -3.81 -9.03 -4.37
N LEU A 195 -4.40 -10.20 -4.13
CA LEU A 195 -5.54 -10.64 -4.95
C LEU A 195 -6.74 -9.68 -4.81
N GLY A 196 -6.99 -9.15 -3.61
CA GLY A 196 -8.06 -8.17 -3.38
C GLY A 196 -7.86 -6.89 -4.20
N HIS A 197 -6.62 -6.42 -4.33
CA HIS A 197 -6.31 -5.28 -5.19
C HIS A 197 -6.67 -5.56 -6.66
N HIS A 198 -6.33 -6.74 -7.16
CA HIS A 198 -6.62 -7.10 -8.57
C HIS A 198 -8.12 -7.27 -8.81
N ILE A 199 -8.84 -7.94 -7.92
CA ILE A 199 -10.31 -8.06 -7.98
C ILE A 199 -10.97 -6.67 -8.00
N ALA A 200 -10.51 -5.76 -7.13
CA ALA A 200 -11.02 -4.40 -7.07
C ALA A 200 -10.78 -3.62 -8.37
N ASN A 201 -9.58 -3.70 -8.91
CA ASN A 201 -9.19 -3.03 -10.14
C ASN A 201 -9.93 -3.59 -11.37
N ASP A 202 -10.13 -4.91 -11.42
CA ASP A 202 -10.92 -5.54 -12.47
C ASP A 202 -12.38 -5.06 -12.43
N ALA A 203 -12.98 -4.95 -11.24
CA ALA A 203 -14.32 -4.43 -11.09
C ALA A 203 -14.43 -2.95 -11.55
N ILE A 204 -13.44 -2.10 -11.22
CA ILE A 204 -13.40 -0.72 -11.73
C ILE A 204 -13.30 -0.73 -13.26
N ARG A 205 -12.43 -1.55 -13.83
CA ARG A 205 -12.28 -1.66 -15.28
C ARG A 205 -13.60 -2.07 -15.95
N GLU A 206 -14.25 -3.11 -15.45
CA GLU A 206 -15.45 -3.68 -16.09
C GLU A 206 -16.69 -2.81 -15.92
N TRP A 207 -16.89 -2.25 -14.75
CA TRP A 207 -18.14 -1.57 -14.38
C TRP A 207 -18.07 -0.05 -14.46
N VAL A 208 -16.88 0.51 -14.60
CA VAL A 208 -16.67 1.96 -14.66
C VAL A 208 -16.02 2.37 -15.96
N LEU A 209 -14.79 1.89 -16.24
CA LEU A 209 -14.05 2.33 -17.43
C LEU A 209 -14.69 1.87 -18.73
N ASN A 210 -15.07 0.59 -18.86
CA ASN A 210 -15.68 0.09 -20.08
C ASN A 210 -17.04 0.78 -20.42
N PRO A 211 -17.96 1.02 -19.48
CA PRO A 211 -19.15 1.84 -19.76
C PRO A 211 -18.86 3.29 -20.06
N ALA A 212 -17.83 3.91 -19.48
CA ALA A 212 -17.43 5.29 -19.72
C ALA A 212 -16.92 5.51 -21.16
N GLU A 213 -16.26 4.51 -21.77
CA GLU A 213 -15.86 4.55 -23.18
C GLU A 213 -17.03 4.83 -24.14
N ALA A 214 -18.19 4.23 -23.84
CA ALA A 214 -19.41 4.41 -24.65
C ALA A 214 -20.05 5.80 -24.47
N LYS A 215 -19.72 6.49 -23.37
CA LYS A 215 -20.28 7.78 -22.99
C LYS A 215 -19.34 8.95 -23.26
N ALA A 216 -18.33 8.81 -24.16
CA ALA A 216 -17.23 9.74 -24.35
C ALA A 216 -17.64 11.20 -24.12
N ALA A 217 -17.50 11.69 -22.89
CA ALA A 217 -17.65 13.08 -22.55
C ALA A 217 -16.52 13.88 -23.21
N GLU A 218 -16.78 15.11 -23.65
CA GLU A 218 -15.76 16.02 -24.16
C GLU A 218 -14.74 16.30 -23.05
N PHE A 219 -13.57 15.67 -23.16
CA PHE A 219 -12.44 15.92 -22.28
C PHE A 219 -11.40 16.75 -23.02
N VAL A 220 -11.13 17.94 -22.51
CA VAL A 220 -10.09 18.81 -23.06
C VAL A 220 -8.74 18.39 -22.48
N GLY A 221 -8.00 17.59 -23.26
CA GLY A 221 -6.67 17.09 -22.90
C GLY A 221 -5.58 18.13 -23.10
N THR A 222 -4.47 17.98 -22.37
CA THR A 222 -3.21 18.70 -22.57
C THR A 222 -2.07 17.72 -22.83
N PRO A 223 -0.92 18.16 -23.35
CA PRO A 223 0.25 17.28 -23.49
C PRO A 223 0.88 16.88 -22.16
N TYR A 224 0.46 17.45 -21.03
CA TYR A 224 1.05 17.28 -19.70
C TYR A 224 0.11 16.53 -18.73
N ASP A 225 -0.89 15.84 -19.26
CA ASP A 225 -1.85 15.07 -18.47
C ASP A 225 -1.27 13.75 -18.01
N VAL A 226 -1.32 13.50 -16.70
CA VAL A 226 -0.86 12.27 -16.08
C VAL A 226 -1.93 11.65 -15.21
N ALA A 227 -1.90 10.32 -15.05
CA ALA A 227 -2.70 9.61 -14.07
C ALA A 227 -1.79 8.98 -13.02
N VAL A 228 -2.16 9.10 -11.74
CA VAL A 228 -1.43 8.50 -10.62
C VAL A 228 -2.10 7.18 -10.24
N LEU A 229 -1.34 6.09 -10.26
CA LEU A 229 -1.84 4.74 -10.00
C LEU A 229 -1.23 4.16 -8.71
N GLY A 230 -2.09 3.78 -7.77
CA GLY A 230 -1.68 3.06 -6.57
C GLY A 230 -1.16 3.92 -5.42
N ASP A 231 -1.43 5.21 -5.44
CA ASP A 231 -1.27 6.07 -4.28
C ASP A 231 -2.62 6.18 -3.54
N TYR A 232 -2.65 5.67 -2.33
CA TYR A 232 -3.87 5.50 -1.54
C TYR A 232 -4.06 6.60 -0.49
N ASN A 233 -3.35 7.70 -0.61
CA ASN A 233 -3.40 8.86 0.28
C ASN A 233 -3.15 8.54 1.76
N ILE A 234 -2.18 7.69 2.05
CA ILE A 234 -1.83 7.33 3.42
C ILE A 234 -1.25 8.57 4.12
N GLY A 235 -1.93 9.02 5.18
CA GLY A 235 -1.50 10.21 5.92
C GLY A 235 -1.41 11.51 5.10
N GLY A 236 -1.97 11.53 3.88
CA GLY A 236 -1.89 12.67 2.96
C GLY A 236 -0.84 12.53 1.86
N ASP A 237 -0.27 11.32 1.68
CA ASP A 237 0.80 11.08 0.71
C ASP A 237 0.41 11.46 -0.73
N ALA A 238 -0.83 11.15 -1.18
CA ALA A 238 -1.29 11.51 -2.52
C ALA A 238 -1.38 13.02 -2.74
N TRP A 239 -1.79 13.78 -1.72
CA TRP A 239 -1.80 15.25 -1.80
C TRP A 239 -0.39 15.82 -1.91
N ALA A 240 0.56 15.29 -1.11
CA ALA A 240 1.96 15.71 -1.17
C ALA A 240 2.59 15.36 -2.54
N SER A 241 2.28 14.19 -3.09
CA SER A 241 2.73 13.78 -4.42
C SER A 241 2.19 14.70 -5.51
N ARG A 242 0.89 15.01 -5.45
CA ARG A 242 0.21 15.87 -6.44
C ARG A 242 0.82 17.27 -6.49
N ILE A 243 1.16 17.87 -5.34
CA ILE A 243 1.80 19.18 -5.28
C ILE A 243 3.08 19.20 -6.09
N LEU A 244 3.96 18.22 -5.95
CA LEU A 244 5.24 18.17 -6.70
C LEU A 244 5.02 17.99 -8.19
N LEU A 245 4.07 17.17 -8.60
CA LEU A 245 3.73 16.94 -10.00
C LEU A 245 3.16 18.20 -10.65
N GLU A 246 2.29 18.93 -9.96
CA GLU A 246 1.70 20.17 -10.46
C GLU A 246 2.74 21.31 -10.46
N GLU A 247 3.62 21.41 -9.49
CA GLU A 247 4.72 22.38 -9.46
C GLU A 247 5.70 22.20 -10.62
N MET A 248 5.97 20.96 -11.05
CA MET A 248 6.81 20.74 -12.23
C MET A 248 6.10 20.99 -13.57
N GLY A 249 4.81 21.32 -13.56
CA GLY A 249 4.02 21.69 -14.73
C GLY A 249 3.14 20.58 -15.30
N LEU A 250 3.00 19.44 -14.63
CA LEU A 250 2.08 18.37 -15.00
C LEU A 250 0.65 18.65 -14.51
N ARG A 251 -0.34 18.02 -15.12
CA ARG A 251 -1.74 18.04 -14.68
C ARG A 251 -2.19 16.63 -14.33
N VAL A 252 -2.52 16.39 -13.05
CA VAL A 252 -3.06 15.10 -12.59
C VAL A 252 -4.54 15.05 -12.94
N ILE A 253 -4.91 14.21 -13.90
CA ILE A 253 -6.29 14.06 -14.41
C ILE A 253 -7.02 12.85 -13.82
N ALA A 254 -6.30 11.93 -13.19
CA ALA A 254 -6.86 10.76 -12.54
C ALA A 254 -6.00 10.33 -11.35
N GLN A 255 -6.66 9.99 -10.25
CA GLN A 255 -6.03 9.51 -9.02
C GLN A 255 -6.64 8.16 -8.62
N TRP A 256 -5.83 7.08 -8.62
CA TRP A 256 -6.19 5.73 -8.20
C TRP A 256 -5.48 5.38 -6.89
N SER A 257 -6.17 5.33 -5.77
CA SER A 257 -7.56 5.75 -5.56
C SER A 257 -7.65 6.77 -4.41
N GLY A 258 -6.50 7.14 -3.85
CA GLY A 258 -6.43 8.00 -2.67
C GLY A 258 -6.98 9.39 -2.91
N ASP A 259 -8.10 9.70 -2.26
CA ASP A 259 -8.87 10.94 -2.44
C ASP A 259 -9.34 11.20 -3.90
N GLY A 260 -9.34 10.13 -4.71
CA GLY A 260 -9.82 10.18 -6.09
C GLY A 260 -11.34 10.13 -6.20
N THR A 261 -11.85 10.51 -7.36
CA THR A 261 -13.26 10.42 -7.74
C THR A 261 -13.45 9.48 -8.92
N MET A 262 -14.67 8.96 -9.08
CA MET A 262 -15.00 8.12 -10.24
C MET A 262 -14.84 8.88 -11.56
N ALA A 263 -15.25 10.15 -11.59
CA ALA A 263 -15.12 10.99 -12.79
C ALA A 263 -13.65 11.21 -13.19
N GLU A 264 -12.73 11.35 -12.23
CA GLU A 264 -11.30 11.39 -12.51
C GLU A 264 -10.80 10.05 -13.05
N MET A 265 -11.19 8.92 -12.43
CA MET A 265 -10.76 7.59 -12.86
C MET A 265 -11.18 7.27 -14.30
N GLU A 266 -12.36 7.70 -14.74
CA GLU A 266 -12.84 7.58 -16.13
C GLU A 266 -11.92 8.29 -17.14
N ASN A 267 -11.12 9.26 -16.70
CA ASN A 267 -10.15 9.96 -17.55
C ASN A 267 -8.81 9.24 -17.71
N THR A 268 -8.53 8.19 -16.94
CA THR A 268 -7.24 7.47 -16.98
C THR A 268 -6.77 7.10 -18.39
N PRO A 269 -7.63 6.60 -19.31
CA PRO A 269 -7.24 6.30 -20.68
C PRO A 269 -6.79 7.51 -21.52
N LYS A 270 -7.02 8.73 -21.02
CA LYS A 270 -6.68 9.99 -21.71
C LYS A 270 -5.35 10.59 -21.27
N ALA A 271 -4.71 10.01 -20.25
CA ALA A 271 -3.41 10.42 -19.78
C ALA A 271 -2.32 10.24 -20.85
N LYS A 272 -1.25 11.01 -20.75
CA LYS A 272 -0.04 10.86 -21.58
C LYS A 272 0.96 9.90 -20.96
N LEU A 273 0.93 9.79 -19.62
CA LEU A 273 1.78 8.90 -18.84
C LEU A 273 1.04 8.47 -17.57
N ASN A 274 1.11 7.19 -17.26
CA ASN A 274 0.68 6.64 -15.98
C ASN A 274 1.84 6.63 -15.00
N LEU A 275 1.68 7.27 -13.84
CA LEU A 275 2.65 7.30 -12.75
C LEU A 275 2.30 6.22 -11.75
N LEU A 276 3.10 5.16 -11.72
CA LEU A 276 2.83 3.97 -10.92
C LEU A 276 3.55 4.05 -9.58
N HIS A 277 2.80 4.30 -8.50
CA HIS A 277 3.36 4.28 -7.15
C HIS A 277 3.44 2.86 -6.59
N CYS A 278 2.30 2.17 -6.48
CA CYS A 278 2.28 0.80 -5.96
C CYS A 278 2.25 -0.22 -7.09
N TYR A 279 3.43 -0.71 -7.48
CA TYR A 279 3.57 -1.72 -8.53
C TYR A 279 2.71 -2.97 -8.23
N ARG A 280 2.79 -3.52 -7.01
CA ARG A 280 2.07 -4.75 -6.67
C ARG A 280 0.55 -4.66 -6.82
N SER A 281 -0.03 -3.51 -6.54
CA SER A 281 -1.48 -3.33 -6.62
C SER A 281 -1.98 -2.95 -8.01
N MET A 282 -1.15 -2.28 -8.83
CA MET A 282 -1.60 -1.61 -10.05
C MET A 282 -0.89 -2.06 -11.34
N ASN A 283 0.06 -3.00 -11.27
CA ASN A 283 0.82 -3.43 -12.45
C ASN A 283 -0.07 -3.96 -13.61
N TYR A 284 -1.16 -4.67 -13.29
CA TYR A 284 -2.09 -5.14 -14.32
C TYR A 284 -2.90 -4.00 -14.95
N VAL A 285 -3.28 -3.00 -14.14
CA VAL A 285 -3.98 -1.81 -14.66
C VAL A 285 -3.04 -1.02 -15.56
N ALA A 286 -1.80 -0.78 -15.12
CA ALA A 286 -0.81 -0.05 -15.93
C ALA A 286 -0.56 -0.73 -17.27
N ARG A 287 -0.36 -2.05 -17.30
CA ARG A 287 -0.20 -2.83 -18.53
C ARG A 287 -1.46 -2.79 -19.41
N HIS A 288 -2.64 -2.91 -18.82
CA HIS A 288 -3.89 -2.80 -19.57
C HIS A 288 -4.04 -1.41 -20.24
N MET A 289 -3.67 -0.32 -19.54
CA MET A 289 -3.68 1.01 -20.11
C MET A 289 -2.68 1.17 -21.26
N GLU A 290 -1.50 0.56 -21.14
CA GLU A 290 -0.48 0.54 -22.20
C GLU A 290 -0.95 -0.27 -23.41
N GLU A 291 -1.44 -1.50 -23.20
CA GLU A 291 -1.86 -2.42 -24.27
C GLU A 291 -3.10 -1.91 -25.01
N LYS A 292 -4.12 -1.43 -24.30
CA LYS A 292 -5.41 -1.06 -24.88
C LYS A 292 -5.45 0.39 -25.39
N TYR A 293 -4.81 1.32 -24.66
CA TYR A 293 -4.93 2.76 -24.90
C TYR A 293 -3.61 3.40 -25.29
N SER A 294 -2.53 2.63 -25.37
CA SER A 294 -1.17 3.12 -25.70
C SER A 294 -0.68 4.20 -24.72
N VAL A 295 -1.11 4.15 -23.46
CA VAL A 295 -0.64 5.04 -22.41
C VAL A 295 0.52 4.37 -21.67
N PRO A 296 1.77 4.83 -21.86
CA PRO A 296 2.93 4.27 -21.18
C PRO A 296 2.86 4.51 -19.68
N TRP A 297 3.71 3.80 -18.92
CA TRP A 297 3.79 3.97 -17.48
C TRP A 297 5.24 3.99 -16.99
N VAL A 298 5.46 4.67 -15.85
CA VAL A 298 6.73 4.73 -15.13
C VAL A 298 6.49 4.58 -13.63
N GLU A 299 7.34 3.84 -12.94
CA GLU A 299 7.30 3.77 -11.48
C GLU A 299 7.92 5.04 -10.88
N TYR A 300 7.38 5.53 -9.76
CA TYR A 300 7.95 6.63 -9.01
C TYR A 300 8.00 6.34 -7.52
N ASN A 301 8.92 7.00 -6.84
CA ASN A 301 9.13 6.89 -5.40
C ASN A 301 9.39 8.28 -4.80
N PHE A 302 8.46 8.76 -4.00
CA PHE A 302 8.57 10.06 -3.32
C PHE A 302 8.89 9.96 -1.83
N PHE A 303 9.53 8.86 -1.40
CA PHE A 303 10.08 8.71 -0.05
C PHE A 303 11.56 9.09 -0.01
N GLY A 304 11.86 10.22 0.62
CA GLY A 304 13.23 10.73 0.77
C GLY A 304 13.72 11.57 -0.41
N PRO A 305 14.52 12.62 -0.14
CA PRO A 305 14.93 13.60 -1.14
C PRO A 305 15.69 13.00 -2.32
N SER A 306 16.56 12.01 -2.08
CA SER A 306 17.31 11.33 -3.14
C SER A 306 16.37 10.62 -4.13
N ARG A 307 15.34 9.92 -3.63
CA ARG A 307 14.38 9.19 -4.46
C ARG A 307 13.37 10.12 -5.13
N ILE A 308 12.97 11.21 -4.47
CA ILE A 308 12.12 12.25 -5.05
C ILE A 308 12.81 12.84 -6.27
N ALA A 309 14.06 13.32 -6.15
CA ALA A 309 14.80 13.91 -7.24
C ALA A 309 14.97 12.95 -8.43
N THR A 310 15.31 11.68 -8.16
CA THR A 310 15.42 10.64 -9.20
C THR A 310 14.08 10.44 -9.91
N SER A 311 12.97 10.33 -9.17
CA SER A 311 11.65 10.09 -9.75
C SER A 311 11.14 11.30 -10.55
N LEU A 312 11.37 12.53 -10.08
CA LEU A 312 10.97 13.73 -10.84
C LEU A 312 11.70 13.79 -12.18
N ARG A 313 13.01 13.48 -12.22
CA ARG A 313 13.78 13.42 -13.48
C ARG A 313 13.32 12.30 -14.40
N GLU A 314 13.04 11.13 -13.84
CA GLU A 314 12.53 9.98 -14.62
C GLU A 314 11.17 10.32 -15.26
N ILE A 315 10.23 10.85 -14.48
CA ILE A 315 8.93 11.31 -15.00
C ILE A 315 9.14 12.38 -16.09
N ALA A 316 9.99 13.38 -15.85
CA ALA A 316 10.27 14.46 -16.78
C ALA A 316 10.89 13.97 -18.10
N SER A 317 11.63 12.85 -18.07
CA SER A 317 12.24 12.28 -19.28
C SER A 317 11.23 11.88 -20.36
N HIS A 318 9.98 11.64 -19.98
CA HIS A 318 8.87 11.31 -20.89
C HIS A 318 8.22 12.55 -21.56
N PHE A 319 8.67 13.75 -21.21
CA PHE A 319 8.08 15.01 -21.68
C PHE A 319 9.13 15.93 -22.33
N ASP A 320 8.67 17.09 -22.75
CA ASP A 320 9.51 18.12 -23.33
C ASP A 320 10.41 18.85 -22.30
N ASP A 321 11.25 19.76 -22.79
CA ASP A 321 12.21 20.47 -21.95
C ASP A 321 11.52 21.36 -20.90
N LYS A 322 10.29 21.84 -21.16
CA LYS A 322 9.53 22.60 -20.16
C LYS A 322 9.31 21.82 -18.88
N ILE A 323 8.97 20.52 -18.97
CA ILE A 323 8.75 19.68 -17.79
C ILE A 323 10.09 19.27 -17.17
N LYS A 324 11.14 19.05 -17.98
CA LYS A 324 12.49 18.78 -17.47
C LYS A 324 13.03 19.95 -16.65
N ASP A 325 12.90 21.17 -17.16
CA ASP A 325 13.27 22.39 -16.43
C ASP A 325 12.41 22.55 -15.17
N GLY A 326 11.11 22.27 -15.26
CA GLY A 326 10.19 22.27 -14.12
C GLY A 326 10.63 21.32 -13.00
N ALA A 327 11.06 20.10 -13.35
CA ALA A 327 11.57 19.14 -12.38
C ALA A 327 12.82 19.65 -11.64
N GLU A 328 13.80 20.23 -12.37
CA GLU A 328 14.99 20.80 -11.76
C GLU A 328 14.70 22.02 -10.89
N LEU A 329 13.73 22.85 -11.29
CA LEU A 329 13.28 23.98 -10.47
C LEU A 329 12.64 23.51 -9.16
N VAL A 330 11.82 22.47 -9.20
CA VAL A 330 11.21 21.88 -7.99
C VAL A 330 12.32 21.30 -7.08
N ILE A 331 13.27 20.53 -7.61
CA ILE A 331 14.38 19.97 -6.85
C ILE A 331 15.19 21.09 -6.18
N ALA A 332 15.56 22.11 -6.93
CA ALA A 332 16.34 23.25 -6.42
C ALA A 332 15.59 24.05 -5.35
N LYS A 333 14.25 24.21 -5.51
CA LYS A 333 13.39 24.93 -4.56
C LYS A 333 13.49 24.32 -3.14
N TYR A 334 13.50 22.99 -3.05
CA TYR A 334 13.45 22.29 -1.76
C TYR A 334 14.85 21.92 -1.22
N GLN A 335 15.93 22.12 -1.98
CA GLN A 335 17.27 21.66 -1.59
C GLN A 335 17.72 22.18 -0.22
N ALA A 336 17.61 23.49 0.02
CA ALA A 336 18.04 24.10 1.28
C ALA A 336 17.23 23.58 2.49
N GLN A 337 15.94 23.33 2.29
CA GLN A 337 15.07 22.72 3.32
C GLN A 337 15.55 21.29 3.65
N MET A 338 15.85 20.48 2.62
CA MET A 338 16.30 19.11 2.81
C MET A 338 17.67 19.05 3.47
N ASP A 339 18.58 19.92 3.09
CA ASP A 339 19.91 20.05 3.75
C ASP A 339 19.75 20.36 5.25
N ALA A 340 18.83 21.23 5.60
CA ALA A 340 18.53 21.57 7.00
C ALA A 340 17.91 20.40 7.77
N VAL A 341 16.98 19.66 7.16
CA VAL A 341 16.36 18.45 7.76
C VAL A 341 17.44 17.37 8.00
N ILE A 342 18.28 17.09 6.99
CA ILE A 342 19.36 16.11 7.10
C ILE A 342 20.37 16.56 8.17
N ALA A 343 20.78 17.80 8.16
CA ALA A 343 21.73 18.33 9.16
C ALA A 343 21.19 18.21 10.60
N LYS A 344 19.88 18.36 10.78
CA LYS A 344 19.22 18.24 12.09
C LYS A 344 19.12 16.81 12.60
N TYR A 345 18.70 15.87 11.75
CA TYR A 345 18.32 14.53 12.19
C TYR A 345 19.40 13.46 11.95
N LYS A 346 20.20 13.57 10.91
CA LYS A 346 21.26 12.60 10.60
C LYS A 346 22.25 12.37 11.74
N PRO A 347 22.72 13.38 12.49
CA PRO A 347 23.63 13.16 13.63
C PRO A 347 23.02 12.28 14.73
N ARG A 348 21.69 12.20 14.83
CA ARG A 348 20.97 11.43 15.84
C ARG A 348 20.56 10.04 15.35
N LEU A 349 20.51 9.85 14.03
CA LEU A 349 19.96 8.66 13.37
C LEU A 349 21.03 7.85 12.61
N ALA A 350 22.16 8.45 12.25
CA ALA A 350 23.21 7.76 11.50
C ALA A 350 23.70 6.49 12.22
N GLY A 351 23.86 5.42 11.47
CA GLY A 351 24.28 4.11 11.96
C GLY A 351 23.18 3.32 12.71
N LYS A 352 21.96 3.87 12.84
CA LYS A 352 20.82 3.15 13.41
C LYS A 352 20.34 2.08 12.45
N LYS A 353 20.02 0.90 12.99
CA LYS A 353 19.63 -0.30 12.24
C LYS A 353 18.12 -0.44 12.17
N VAL A 354 17.60 -0.71 10.99
CA VAL A 354 16.16 -0.85 10.72
C VAL A 354 15.84 -2.23 10.17
N MET A 355 14.77 -2.84 10.65
CA MET A 355 14.15 -4.02 10.03
C MET A 355 12.75 -3.64 9.51
N LEU A 356 12.42 -4.04 8.28
CA LEU A 356 11.17 -3.72 7.61
C LEU A 356 10.39 -4.98 7.29
N TYR A 357 9.09 -4.99 7.59
CA TYR A 357 8.17 -6.03 7.16
C TYR A 357 6.77 -5.45 7.01
N VAL A 358 6.32 -5.29 5.78
CA VAL A 358 5.03 -4.66 5.50
C VAL A 358 4.56 -5.04 4.08
N GLY A 359 3.35 -4.71 3.69
CA GLY A 359 2.67 -4.97 2.42
C GLY A 359 3.48 -5.10 1.13
N GLY A 360 2.95 -4.61 0.03
CA GLY A 360 3.51 -4.88 -1.30
C GLY A 360 4.44 -3.82 -1.89
N LEU A 361 4.74 -2.73 -1.19
CA LEU A 361 5.51 -1.59 -1.73
C LEU A 361 6.61 -1.12 -0.78
N ARG A 362 6.24 -0.77 0.44
CA ARG A 362 7.08 -0.06 1.39
C ARG A 362 8.36 -0.78 1.81
N PRO A 363 8.44 -2.14 1.79
CA PRO A 363 9.69 -2.84 2.09
C PRO A 363 10.90 -2.41 1.27
N ARG A 364 10.68 -1.82 0.07
CA ARG A 364 11.75 -1.24 -0.74
C ARG A 364 11.70 0.29 -0.83
N HIS A 365 10.51 0.87 -1.00
CA HIS A 365 10.39 2.32 -1.30
C HIS A 365 10.88 3.21 -0.17
N VAL A 366 10.69 2.82 1.09
CA VAL A 366 11.13 3.65 2.22
C VAL A 366 12.62 3.53 2.54
N ILE A 367 13.35 2.58 1.92
CA ILE A 367 14.78 2.35 2.19
C ILE A 367 15.59 3.63 1.94
N GLY A 368 15.36 4.29 0.78
CA GLY A 368 16.06 5.52 0.45
C GLY A 368 15.91 6.63 1.49
N ALA A 369 14.70 6.77 2.07
CA ALA A 369 14.44 7.77 3.11
C ALA A 369 15.24 7.47 4.41
N TYR A 370 15.40 6.20 4.78
CA TYR A 370 16.28 5.83 5.90
C TYR A 370 17.74 6.10 5.58
N GLU A 371 18.19 5.79 4.36
CA GLU A 371 19.59 6.01 3.93
C GLU A 371 19.95 7.49 3.86
N ASP A 372 19.03 8.36 3.41
CA ASP A 372 19.24 9.82 3.42
C ASP A 372 19.54 10.35 4.84
N LEU A 373 18.96 9.69 5.87
CA LEU A 373 19.25 9.99 7.29
C LEU A 373 20.48 9.22 7.85
N GLY A 374 21.19 8.46 7.00
CA GLY A 374 22.35 7.66 7.41
C GLY A 374 22.01 6.40 8.21
N MET A 375 20.76 5.97 8.20
CA MET A 375 20.33 4.71 8.82
C MET A 375 20.62 3.52 7.89
N GLU A 376 20.64 2.33 8.46
CA GLU A 376 20.93 1.09 7.73
C GLU A 376 19.74 0.12 7.80
N VAL A 377 19.21 -0.28 6.65
CA VAL A 377 18.19 -1.34 6.58
C VAL A 377 18.90 -2.69 6.52
N ILE A 378 18.87 -3.42 7.65
CA ILE A 378 19.58 -4.70 7.83
C ILE A 378 18.72 -5.91 7.50
N GLY A 379 17.42 -5.72 7.31
CA GLY A 379 16.47 -6.76 6.92
C GLY A 379 15.20 -6.17 6.33
N THR A 380 14.69 -6.78 5.27
CA THR A 380 13.43 -6.36 4.64
C THR A 380 12.64 -7.55 4.10
N GLY A 381 11.33 -7.40 4.04
CA GLY A 381 10.46 -8.46 3.53
C GLY A 381 9.02 -8.01 3.30
N TYR A 382 8.30 -8.79 2.52
CA TYR A 382 6.94 -8.51 2.09
C TYR A 382 5.92 -9.44 2.75
N GLU A 383 4.77 -8.88 3.13
CA GLU A 383 3.61 -9.70 3.53
C GLU A 383 3.01 -10.45 2.33
N PHE A 384 3.08 -9.88 1.14
CA PHE A 384 2.48 -10.42 -0.09
C PHE A 384 3.23 -10.01 -1.37
N GLY A 385 4.56 -10.08 -1.35
CA GLY A 385 5.39 -9.89 -2.53
C GLY A 385 5.25 -11.03 -3.54
N HIS A 386 5.59 -10.74 -4.79
CA HIS A 386 5.79 -11.73 -5.85
C HIS A 386 7.24 -11.68 -6.32
N GLY A 387 7.66 -12.59 -7.20
CA GLY A 387 9.04 -12.65 -7.68
C GLY A 387 9.53 -11.34 -8.31
N ASP A 388 8.65 -10.66 -9.04
CA ASP A 388 8.94 -9.37 -9.68
C ASP A 388 9.08 -8.19 -8.69
N ASP A 389 8.52 -8.28 -7.48
CA ASP A 389 8.80 -7.30 -6.41
C ASP A 389 10.22 -7.49 -5.86
N TYR A 390 10.65 -8.74 -5.69
CA TYR A 390 12.01 -9.05 -5.22
C TYR A 390 13.07 -8.67 -6.27
N GLN A 391 12.79 -8.85 -7.56
CA GLN A 391 13.65 -8.36 -8.64
C GLN A 391 13.87 -6.85 -8.55
N ARG A 392 12.82 -6.07 -8.26
CA ARG A 392 12.91 -4.62 -8.08
C ARG A 392 13.63 -4.21 -6.81
N THR A 393 13.54 -5.03 -5.77
CA THR A 393 14.15 -4.77 -4.46
C THR A 393 15.67 -4.84 -4.50
N THR A 394 16.25 -5.62 -5.41
CA THR A 394 17.71 -5.78 -5.53
C THR A 394 18.46 -4.46 -5.70
N HIS A 395 17.82 -3.45 -6.29
CA HIS A 395 18.40 -2.12 -6.51
C HIS A 395 18.39 -1.20 -5.28
N ASP A 396 17.62 -1.58 -4.25
CA ASP A 396 17.41 -0.75 -3.06
C ASP A 396 18.09 -1.31 -1.81
N ILE A 397 18.66 -2.52 -1.87
CA ILE A 397 19.28 -3.21 -0.73
C ILE A 397 20.77 -3.42 -0.91
N LYS A 398 21.45 -3.62 0.21
CA LYS A 398 22.91 -3.85 0.24
C LYS A 398 23.23 -5.32 0.43
N ASP A 399 24.41 -5.70 -0.03
CA ASP A 399 24.97 -7.04 0.20
C ASP A 399 24.95 -7.41 1.69
N GLY A 400 24.49 -8.59 2.02
CA GLY A 400 24.31 -9.06 3.40
C GLY A 400 22.99 -8.68 4.06
N THR A 401 22.06 -7.96 3.39
CA THR A 401 20.72 -7.69 3.92
C THR A 401 19.94 -9.00 4.08
N LEU A 402 19.31 -9.21 5.24
CA LEU A 402 18.41 -10.34 5.47
C LEU A 402 17.09 -10.15 4.74
N ILE A 403 16.72 -11.10 3.90
CA ILE A 403 15.47 -11.11 3.13
C ILE A 403 14.53 -12.18 3.69
N TYR A 404 13.29 -11.79 3.92
CA TYR A 404 12.27 -12.72 4.44
C TYR A 404 10.92 -12.44 3.78
N ASP A 405 10.34 -13.46 3.16
CA ASP A 405 9.02 -13.40 2.55
C ASP A 405 7.97 -14.01 3.48
N ASP A 406 6.88 -13.28 3.70
CA ASP A 406 5.72 -13.74 4.45
C ASP A 406 6.09 -14.41 5.79
N VAL A 407 6.86 -13.69 6.62
CA VAL A 407 7.31 -14.22 7.91
C VAL A 407 6.15 -14.43 8.89
N SER A 408 6.29 -15.44 9.74
CA SER A 408 5.47 -15.59 10.94
C SER A 408 5.94 -14.63 12.04
N GLY A 409 5.05 -14.35 13.00
CA GLY A 409 5.42 -13.53 14.17
C GLY A 409 6.63 -14.09 14.91
N TYR A 410 6.71 -15.43 15.05
CA TYR A 410 7.85 -16.11 15.66
C TYR A 410 9.17 -15.86 14.93
N GLU A 411 9.22 -16.05 13.62
CA GLU A 411 10.42 -15.83 12.83
C GLU A 411 10.90 -14.38 12.93
N PHE A 412 9.97 -13.42 12.81
CA PHE A 412 10.29 -11.99 12.83
C PHE A 412 10.81 -11.55 14.20
N GLU A 413 10.21 -12.05 15.29
CA GLU A 413 10.69 -11.82 16.65
C GLU A 413 12.10 -12.37 16.86
N LYS A 414 12.38 -13.61 16.41
CA LYS A 414 13.69 -14.23 16.53
C LYS A 414 14.77 -13.51 15.69
N PHE A 415 14.43 -13.06 14.50
CA PHE A 415 15.33 -12.23 13.70
C PHE A 415 15.68 -10.93 14.43
N ALA A 416 14.69 -10.25 15.00
CA ALA A 416 14.94 -9.02 15.74
C ALA A 416 15.78 -9.25 17.02
N GLU A 417 15.55 -10.33 17.77
CA GLU A 417 16.36 -10.68 18.95
C GLU A 417 17.85 -10.81 18.61
N LYS A 418 18.17 -11.39 17.47
CA LYS A 418 19.56 -11.63 17.04
C LYS A 418 20.20 -10.45 16.32
N LEU A 419 19.44 -9.78 15.46
CA LEU A 419 19.92 -8.65 14.66
C LEU A 419 19.96 -7.33 15.45
N ARG A 420 19.16 -7.24 16.52
CA ARG A 420 19.11 -6.11 17.45
C ARG A 420 18.90 -4.77 16.75
N PRO A 421 17.79 -4.61 15.99
CA PRO A 421 17.52 -3.35 15.33
C PRO A 421 17.27 -2.23 16.33
N ASP A 422 17.58 -1.00 15.93
CA ASP A 422 17.20 0.20 16.67
C ASP A 422 15.74 0.60 16.39
N LEU A 423 15.19 0.14 15.26
CA LEU A 423 13.81 0.37 14.85
C LEU A 423 13.26 -0.83 14.08
N VAL A 424 12.01 -1.19 14.33
CA VAL A 424 11.23 -2.08 13.49
C VAL A 424 10.10 -1.29 12.83
N GLY A 425 10.07 -1.31 11.49
CA GLY A 425 8.99 -0.75 10.67
C GLY A 425 8.10 -1.86 10.14
N SER A 426 6.85 -1.97 10.63
CA SER A 426 5.96 -3.06 10.23
C SER A 426 4.47 -2.67 10.34
N GLY A 427 3.57 -3.64 10.31
CA GLY A 427 2.13 -3.44 10.46
C GLY A 427 1.69 -3.30 11.92
N VAL A 428 0.41 -2.97 12.13
CA VAL A 428 -0.15 -2.78 13.48
C VAL A 428 -0.13 -4.05 14.32
N LYS A 429 -0.13 -5.21 13.69
CA LYS A 429 -0.16 -6.51 14.39
C LYS A 429 1.17 -6.79 15.12
N GLU A 430 2.28 -6.42 14.51
CA GLU A 430 3.63 -6.62 15.04
C GLU A 430 3.98 -5.60 16.12
N LYS A 431 3.35 -4.43 16.10
CA LYS A 431 3.62 -3.31 17.03
C LYS A 431 3.68 -3.75 18.48
N TYR A 432 2.70 -4.51 18.93
CA TYR A 432 2.60 -4.91 20.33
C TYR A 432 3.70 -5.86 20.78
N VAL A 433 4.14 -6.75 19.90
CA VAL A 433 5.25 -7.67 20.18
C VAL A 433 6.53 -6.88 20.43
N PHE A 434 6.91 -6.03 19.48
CA PHE A 434 8.17 -5.28 19.55
C PHE A 434 8.18 -4.24 20.67
N GLN A 435 7.07 -3.56 20.91
CA GLN A 435 6.97 -2.63 22.04
C GLN A 435 7.11 -3.34 23.40
N LYS A 436 6.53 -4.54 23.56
CA LYS A 436 6.75 -5.36 24.76
C LYS A 436 8.20 -5.81 24.93
N MET A 437 8.90 -6.03 23.83
CA MET A 437 10.35 -6.32 23.83
C MET A 437 11.21 -5.08 24.12
N GLY A 438 10.63 -3.89 24.25
CA GLY A 438 11.38 -2.66 24.42
C GLY A 438 12.14 -2.22 23.16
N VAL A 439 11.66 -2.64 21.98
CA VAL A 439 12.21 -2.25 20.68
C VAL A 439 11.39 -1.10 20.11
N PRO A 440 12.02 0.01 19.71
CA PRO A 440 11.35 1.08 19.00
C PRO A 440 10.61 0.56 17.76
N PHE A 441 9.37 1.03 17.58
CA PHE A 441 8.51 0.57 16.52
C PHE A 441 7.83 1.73 15.80
N ARG A 442 7.74 1.63 14.48
CA ARG A 442 6.93 2.54 13.67
C ARG A 442 5.99 1.75 12.76
N GLN A 443 4.71 2.06 12.82
CA GLN A 443 3.73 1.43 11.96
C GLN A 443 3.82 2.01 10.54
N MET A 444 4.03 1.15 9.56
CA MET A 444 4.29 1.54 8.17
C MET A 444 3.06 1.40 7.24
N HIS A 445 1.89 1.03 7.77
CA HIS A 445 0.64 1.02 6.98
C HIS A 445 -0.10 2.36 7.03
N SER A 446 -0.10 3.03 8.18
CA SER A 446 -0.83 4.27 8.39
C SER A 446 0.02 5.36 9.06
N TRP A 447 1.34 5.22 8.99
CA TRP A 447 2.31 6.17 9.58
C TRP A 447 2.06 6.46 11.07
N ASP A 448 1.42 5.53 11.83
CA ASP A 448 0.95 5.74 13.20
C ASP A 448 0.06 7.00 13.33
N TYR A 449 -0.79 7.24 12.31
CA TYR A 449 -1.67 8.42 12.23
C TYR A 449 -0.91 9.75 12.11
N SER A 450 0.31 9.70 11.58
CA SER A 450 1.14 10.83 11.18
C SER A 450 1.13 10.96 9.65
N GLY A 451 2.09 11.66 9.08
CA GLY A 451 2.24 11.85 7.64
C GLY A 451 1.84 13.25 7.20
N PRO A 452 1.93 13.54 5.90
CA PRO A 452 2.42 12.63 4.87
C PRO A 452 3.88 12.24 5.07
N TYR A 453 4.34 11.16 4.40
CA TYR A 453 5.75 10.82 4.27
C TYR A 453 6.27 11.01 2.85
N HIS A 454 5.36 11.20 1.88
CA HIS A 454 5.72 11.60 0.52
C HIS A 454 6.10 13.07 0.43
N GLY A 455 6.94 13.36 -0.56
CA GLY A 455 7.38 14.71 -0.86
C GLY A 455 8.40 15.25 0.13
N TYR A 456 8.88 16.44 -0.16
CA TYR A 456 9.94 17.06 0.63
C TYR A 456 9.47 17.42 2.05
N ASP A 457 8.27 17.99 2.19
CA ASP A 457 7.69 18.28 3.52
C ASP A 457 7.39 16.98 4.29
N GLY A 458 7.00 15.94 3.57
CA GLY A 458 6.79 14.61 4.15
C GLY A 458 8.08 13.98 4.69
N PHE A 459 9.22 14.27 4.10
CA PHE A 459 10.49 13.79 4.61
C PHE A 459 10.88 14.42 5.94
N ASP A 460 10.58 15.69 6.19
CA ASP A 460 10.79 16.30 7.53
C ASP A 460 9.95 15.60 8.59
N ILE A 461 8.67 15.31 8.27
CA ILE A 461 7.77 14.57 9.15
C ILE A 461 8.31 13.15 9.40
N PHE A 462 8.76 12.45 8.36
CA PHE A 462 9.38 11.14 8.46
C PHE A 462 10.60 11.16 9.37
N ALA A 463 11.55 12.09 9.15
CA ALA A 463 12.78 12.21 9.93
C ALA A 463 12.47 12.48 11.41
N ARG A 464 11.56 13.42 11.69
CA ARG A 464 11.07 13.70 13.05
C ARG A 464 10.49 12.46 13.72
N ASP A 465 9.63 11.74 13.01
CA ASP A 465 8.94 10.59 13.58
C ASP A 465 9.87 9.41 13.85
N MET A 466 10.90 9.21 13.00
CA MET A 466 11.95 8.22 13.24
C MET A 466 12.82 8.61 14.45
N ASP A 467 13.21 9.87 14.56
CA ASP A 467 13.96 10.38 15.71
C ASP A 467 13.17 10.22 17.02
N MET A 468 11.89 10.62 17.01
CA MET A 468 11.01 10.48 18.18
C MET A 468 10.82 9.00 18.57
N ALA A 469 10.70 8.11 17.62
CA ALA A 469 10.52 6.69 17.89
C ALA A 469 11.77 6.06 18.50
N ILE A 470 12.95 6.33 17.95
CA ILE A 470 14.22 5.71 18.35
C ILE A 470 14.78 6.34 19.63
N ASN A 471 14.78 7.68 19.70
CA ASN A 471 15.42 8.43 20.77
C ASN A 471 14.45 8.84 21.90
N SER A 472 13.26 8.23 21.95
CA SER A 472 12.30 8.44 23.05
C SER A 472 12.90 8.05 24.40
N PRO A 473 12.81 8.90 25.44
CA PRO A 473 13.29 8.55 26.78
C PRO A 473 12.57 7.34 27.40
N VAL A 474 11.42 6.94 26.89
CA VAL A 474 10.69 5.76 27.36
C VAL A 474 11.50 4.46 27.23
N TRP A 475 12.40 4.39 26.26
CA TRP A 475 13.28 3.22 26.06
C TRP A 475 14.37 3.09 27.12
N GLY A 476 14.60 4.12 27.93
CA GLY A 476 15.38 4.03 29.16
C GLY A 476 14.65 3.28 30.28
N MET A 477 13.33 3.25 30.27
CA MET A 477 12.47 2.56 31.24
C MET A 477 12.14 1.13 30.79
N CYS A 478 12.06 0.89 29.48
CA CYS A 478 11.78 -0.41 28.87
C CYS A 478 13.07 -0.97 28.26
N LYS A 479 13.48 -2.18 28.68
CA LYS A 479 14.72 -2.78 28.17
C LYS A 479 14.38 -3.83 27.11
N ALA A 480 14.98 -3.71 25.94
CA ALA A 480 15.00 -4.80 24.98
C ALA A 480 15.73 -6.01 25.57
N PRO A 481 15.39 -7.26 25.16
CA PRO A 481 15.98 -8.48 25.74
C PRO A 481 17.52 -8.54 25.67
N TRP A 482 18.11 -7.75 24.80
CA TRP A 482 19.57 -7.68 24.58
C TRP A 482 20.26 -6.45 25.21
N LYS A 483 19.54 -5.64 26.00
CA LYS A 483 20.07 -4.42 26.66
C LYS A 483 20.31 -4.64 28.15
#